data_bd2c446162ba16a9b500f4c1a06311bf
#
_entry.id   bd2c446162ba16a9b500f4c1a06311bf
#
_cell.length_a   1.000
_cell.length_b   1.000
_cell.length_c   1.000
_cell.angle_alpha   90.00
_cell.angle_beta   90.00
_cell.angle_gamma   90.00
#
_symmetry.space_group_name_H-M   'P 1'
#
loop_
_entity.id
_entity.type
_entity.pdbx_description
1 polymer ?
#
loop_
_entity_poly.entity_id
_entity_poly.type
_entity_poly.pdbx_seq_one_letter_code
_entity_poly.pdbx_strand_id
1 'polypeptide(L)'
;MIYFDNSATTKVHPEVLTTYTKVSEAIWGNPSSLHKMGENAYNLLEQSRAQIAELLGCQKEEIFFTSGGTEGDNWAIKGTALEKGIYGKHLITTQVEHPAVLNSMKQLEKLGFEVTYLPVDENGRVSVEELEQALRKDTILVSVMAVNNEVGTIQPIKEIAQVLADHPKVHFHVDAVQAVGKGLTDLIMDERVDLVTFSGHKFHAPRGVGFLYKKSGRKLAPLLSGGGQEKNLRSSTENLPAIAAMAKALRLLLENETKNVALEQAIRQKIFEHLQEFDKVTLFSQLDDKFAPHILCFAIAGVRGETIVHAFEDQGVFISTTSACSSKKGQVSSTLHAMQVDDKIATSAVRVSLDENNTLAEADKFNQIFDDIYQKFLKINS
;
A
#
# COMPACT_ATOMS: atom_id res chain seq x y z
N MET A 1 13.74 18.34 12.22
CA MET A 1 13.68 17.15 11.37
C MET A 1 12.25 17.04 10.85
N ILE A 2 12.06 17.06 9.54
CA ILE A 2 10.78 16.91 8.86
C ILE A 2 10.81 15.56 8.13
N TYR A 3 9.86 14.68 8.43
CA TYR A 3 9.80 13.36 7.81
C TYR A 3 8.59 13.29 6.87
N PHE A 4 8.86 13.35 5.58
CA PHE A 4 7.89 13.31 4.49
C PHE A 4 8.08 12.07 3.59
N ASP A 5 8.46 10.92 4.19
CA ASP A 5 8.61 9.64 3.51
C ASP A 5 7.74 8.53 4.15
N ASN A 6 6.53 8.88 4.59
CA ASN A 6 5.63 7.99 5.30
C ASN A 6 5.09 6.85 4.42
N SER A 7 5.05 7.01 3.10
CA SER A 7 4.74 5.89 2.18
C SER A 7 5.83 4.82 2.12
N ALA A 8 7.07 5.12 2.52
CA ALA A 8 8.12 4.09 2.64
C ALA A 8 7.94 3.29 3.95
N THR A 9 7.77 3.97 5.07
CA THR A 9 7.46 3.38 6.39
C THR A 9 7.06 4.49 7.35
N THR A 10 6.21 4.20 8.33
CA THR A 10 5.84 5.13 9.38
C THR A 10 6.58 4.83 10.69
N LYS A 11 6.66 5.84 11.56
CA LYS A 11 7.13 5.65 12.94
C LYS A 11 6.07 4.89 13.74
N VAL A 12 6.47 3.91 14.54
CA VAL A 12 5.54 3.20 15.42
C VAL A 12 4.96 4.19 16.44
N HIS A 13 3.63 4.20 16.58
CA HIS A 13 2.94 5.07 17.52
C HIS A 13 3.34 4.70 18.98
N PRO A 14 3.58 5.66 19.89
CA PRO A 14 4.03 5.37 21.25
C PRO A 14 3.12 4.41 22.04
N GLU A 15 1.80 4.57 21.93
CA GLU A 15 0.85 3.65 22.56
C GLU A 15 0.87 2.25 21.95
N VAL A 16 1.13 2.15 20.65
CA VAL A 16 1.29 0.88 19.93
C VAL A 16 2.55 0.16 20.41
N LEU A 17 3.66 0.89 20.57
CA LEU A 17 4.90 0.35 21.13
C LEU A 17 4.71 -0.13 22.57
N THR A 18 3.98 0.63 23.38
CA THR A 18 3.61 0.23 24.76
C THR A 18 2.80 -1.07 24.75
N THR A 19 1.83 -1.21 23.85
CA THR A 19 1.05 -2.45 23.71
C THR A 19 1.94 -3.63 23.31
N TYR A 20 2.80 -3.45 22.33
CA TYR A 20 3.76 -4.47 21.90
C TYR A 20 4.63 -4.98 23.06
N THR A 21 5.22 -4.06 23.83
CA THR A 21 6.08 -4.40 24.98
C THR A 21 5.29 -5.14 26.06
N LYS A 22 4.14 -4.63 26.47
CA LYS A 22 3.30 -5.26 27.50
C LYS A 22 2.86 -6.67 27.12
N VAL A 23 2.46 -6.89 25.87
CA VAL A 23 2.06 -8.22 25.41
C VAL A 23 3.27 -9.16 25.39
N SER A 24 4.43 -8.69 24.93
CA SER A 24 5.67 -9.49 24.93
C SER A 24 6.10 -9.94 26.32
N GLU A 25 5.89 -9.11 27.35
CA GLU A 25 6.27 -9.41 28.74
C GLU A 25 5.23 -10.27 29.45
N ALA A 26 3.93 -9.99 29.27
CA ALA A 26 2.87 -10.57 30.09
C ALA A 26 2.13 -11.74 29.42
N ILE A 27 2.06 -11.82 28.07
CA ILE A 27 1.27 -12.80 27.34
C ILE A 27 2.14 -13.51 26.27
N TRP A 28 3.16 -14.24 26.75
CA TRP A 28 4.14 -14.92 25.89
C TRP A 28 3.83 -16.41 25.64
N GLY A 29 2.67 -16.90 26.10
CA GLY A 29 2.23 -18.28 25.84
C GLY A 29 1.96 -18.52 24.34
N ASN A 30 2.16 -19.75 23.87
CA ASN A 30 1.79 -20.12 22.51
C ASN A 30 0.26 -20.29 22.44
N PRO A 31 -0.44 -19.60 21.51
CA PRO A 31 -1.90 -19.71 21.36
C PRO A 31 -2.42 -21.14 21.11
N SER A 32 -1.56 -22.04 20.62
CA SER A 32 -1.91 -23.45 20.38
C SER A 32 -1.76 -24.33 21.63
N SER A 33 -1.24 -23.83 22.75
CA SER A 33 -1.04 -24.62 23.98
C SER A 33 -2.32 -24.75 24.79
N LEU A 34 -2.56 -25.95 25.35
CA LEU A 34 -3.79 -26.26 26.09
C LEU A 34 -3.82 -25.71 27.53
N HIS A 35 -2.70 -25.22 28.05
CA HIS A 35 -2.64 -24.67 29.41
C HIS A 35 -3.08 -23.19 29.43
N LYS A 36 -3.34 -22.66 30.63
CA LYS A 36 -3.90 -21.32 30.85
C LYS A 36 -3.15 -20.17 30.14
N MET A 37 -1.83 -20.26 30.02
CA MET A 37 -1.04 -19.25 29.31
C MET A 37 -1.34 -19.27 27.80
N GLY A 38 -1.51 -20.46 27.22
CA GLY A 38 -1.91 -20.60 25.81
C GLY A 38 -3.33 -20.07 25.58
N GLU A 39 -4.27 -20.40 26.49
CA GLU A 39 -5.64 -19.88 26.43
C GLU A 39 -5.67 -18.35 26.48
N ASN A 40 -4.89 -17.72 27.36
CA ASN A 40 -4.80 -16.26 27.42
C ASN A 40 -4.24 -15.66 26.14
N ALA A 41 -3.22 -16.29 25.54
CA ALA A 41 -2.64 -15.87 24.28
C ALA A 41 -3.64 -16.02 23.11
N TYR A 42 -4.35 -17.14 23.05
CA TYR A 42 -5.41 -17.40 22.06
C TYR A 42 -6.54 -16.35 22.16
N ASN A 43 -7.00 -16.07 23.38
CA ASN A 43 -8.05 -15.08 23.60
C ASN A 43 -7.63 -13.68 23.11
N LEU A 44 -6.38 -13.24 23.37
CA LEU A 44 -5.89 -11.97 22.87
C LEU A 44 -5.75 -11.96 21.33
N LEU A 45 -5.31 -13.08 20.74
CA LEU A 45 -5.23 -13.23 19.29
C LEU A 45 -6.62 -13.03 18.64
N GLU A 46 -7.63 -13.73 19.17
CA GLU A 46 -8.99 -13.64 18.65
C GLU A 46 -9.67 -12.28 18.92
N GLN A 47 -9.37 -11.65 20.05
CA GLN A 47 -9.81 -10.27 20.33
C GLN A 47 -9.20 -9.28 19.35
N SER A 48 -7.91 -9.41 19.04
CA SER A 48 -7.23 -8.56 18.05
C SER A 48 -7.83 -8.75 16.65
N ARG A 49 -8.14 -9.99 16.27
CA ARG A 49 -8.81 -10.32 15.01
C ARG A 49 -10.22 -9.72 14.94
N ALA A 50 -11.00 -9.87 16.00
CA ALA A 50 -12.36 -9.31 16.08
C ALA A 50 -12.34 -7.78 16.00
N GLN A 51 -11.39 -7.11 16.68
CA GLN A 51 -11.24 -5.65 16.61
C GLN A 51 -10.94 -5.17 15.17
N ILE A 52 -10.03 -5.83 14.46
CA ILE A 52 -9.72 -5.47 13.07
C ILE A 52 -10.97 -5.66 12.19
N ALA A 53 -11.68 -6.76 12.36
CA ALA A 53 -12.89 -7.06 11.60
C ALA A 53 -14.00 -6.02 11.85
N GLU A 54 -14.23 -5.64 13.12
CA GLU A 54 -15.18 -4.60 13.49
C GLU A 54 -14.84 -3.25 12.83
N LEU A 55 -13.57 -2.85 12.89
CA LEU A 55 -13.09 -1.60 12.29
C LEU A 55 -13.24 -1.55 10.77
N LEU A 56 -13.19 -2.69 10.10
CA LEU A 56 -13.35 -2.80 8.65
C LEU A 56 -14.76 -3.21 8.20
N GLY A 57 -15.69 -3.43 9.14
CA GLY A 57 -17.06 -3.83 8.84
C GLY A 57 -17.21 -5.24 8.25
N CYS A 58 -16.31 -6.18 8.60
CA CYS A 58 -16.32 -7.56 8.10
C CYS A 58 -16.41 -8.59 9.24
N GLN A 59 -16.42 -9.90 8.89
CA GLN A 59 -16.42 -10.97 9.88
C GLN A 59 -15.00 -11.29 10.34
N LYS A 60 -14.80 -11.64 11.61
CA LYS A 60 -13.47 -12.01 12.12
C LYS A 60 -12.88 -13.24 11.41
N GLU A 61 -13.72 -14.12 10.89
CA GLU A 61 -13.33 -15.29 10.13
C GLU A 61 -12.71 -14.97 8.77
N GLU A 62 -12.82 -13.71 8.32
CA GLU A 62 -12.29 -13.19 7.06
C GLU A 62 -10.93 -12.53 7.20
N ILE A 63 -10.43 -12.32 8.43
CA ILE A 63 -9.12 -11.73 8.72
C ILE A 63 -8.09 -12.83 8.95
N PHE A 64 -6.97 -12.78 8.24
CA PHE A 64 -5.83 -13.70 8.34
C PHE A 64 -4.53 -12.91 8.52
N PHE A 65 -3.77 -13.24 9.56
CA PHE A 65 -2.52 -12.54 9.85
C PHE A 65 -1.39 -12.98 8.94
N THR A 66 -0.58 -12.01 8.49
CA THR A 66 0.60 -12.20 7.64
C THR A 66 1.79 -11.45 8.23
N SER A 67 2.96 -11.64 7.64
CA SER A 67 4.17 -10.87 8.01
C SER A 67 4.22 -9.45 7.41
N GLY A 68 3.27 -9.09 6.54
CA GLY A 68 3.19 -7.79 5.89
C GLY A 68 2.52 -7.86 4.52
N GLY A 69 2.49 -6.73 3.81
CA GLY A 69 1.84 -6.59 2.51
C GLY A 69 2.40 -7.57 1.46
N THR A 70 3.72 -7.70 1.39
CA THR A 70 4.36 -8.62 0.42
C THR A 70 3.86 -10.07 0.57
N GLU A 71 3.70 -10.58 1.80
CA GLU A 71 3.13 -11.91 2.01
C GLU A 71 1.65 -11.93 1.61
N GLY A 72 0.88 -10.91 1.98
CA GLY A 72 -0.54 -10.80 1.64
C GLY A 72 -0.78 -10.84 0.13
N ASP A 73 -0.05 -10.03 -0.65
CA ASP A 73 -0.13 -10.00 -2.12
C ASP A 73 0.27 -11.33 -2.74
N ASN A 74 1.41 -11.88 -2.30
CA ASN A 74 1.85 -13.18 -2.78
C ASN A 74 0.81 -14.27 -2.50
N TRP A 75 0.20 -14.25 -1.32
CA TRP A 75 -0.79 -15.25 -0.95
C TRP A 75 -2.09 -15.06 -1.73
N ALA A 76 -2.61 -13.84 -1.85
CA ALA A 76 -3.79 -13.56 -2.64
C ALA A 76 -3.63 -14.02 -4.10
N ILE A 77 -2.49 -13.72 -4.72
CA ILE A 77 -2.21 -14.02 -6.13
C ILE A 77 -1.88 -15.49 -6.33
N LYS A 78 -0.85 -15.99 -5.65
CA LYS A 78 -0.37 -17.37 -5.84
C LYS A 78 -1.33 -18.37 -5.22
N GLY A 79 -1.95 -18.06 -4.08
CA GLY A 79 -2.97 -18.90 -3.47
C GLY A 79 -4.21 -19.04 -4.36
N THR A 80 -4.62 -17.95 -5.04
CA THR A 80 -5.68 -18.04 -6.08
C THR A 80 -5.24 -18.89 -7.26
N ALA A 81 -4.05 -18.67 -7.79
CA ALA A 81 -3.54 -19.40 -8.95
C ALA A 81 -3.43 -20.91 -8.68
N LEU A 82 -2.94 -21.29 -7.50
CA LEU A 82 -2.83 -22.71 -7.08
C LEU A 82 -4.21 -23.35 -6.89
N GLU A 83 -5.15 -22.66 -6.24
CA GLU A 83 -6.49 -23.18 -5.99
C GLU A 83 -7.34 -23.26 -7.25
N LYS A 84 -7.25 -22.26 -8.12
CA LYS A 84 -8.15 -22.12 -9.27
C LYS A 84 -7.52 -22.48 -10.62
N GLY A 85 -6.25 -22.85 -10.64
CA GLY A 85 -5.52 -23.15 -11.87
C GLY A 85 -6.09 -24.32 -12.70
N ILE A 86 -7.00 -25.11 -12.14
CA ILE A 86 -7.77 -26.13 -12.86
C ILE A 86 -8.97 -25.56 -13.64
N TYR A 87 -9.43 -24.35 -13.29
CA TYR A 87 -10.58 -23.69 -13.91
C TYR A 87 -10.17 -22.64 -14.96
N GLY A 88 -8.95 -22.16 -14.89
CA GLY A 88 -8.42 -21.17 -15.82
C GLY A 88 -6.97 -20.82 -15.51
N LYS A 89 -6.32 -20.20 -16.50
CA LYS A 89 -4.89 -19.82 -16.41
C LYS A 89 -4.65 -18.33 -16.62
N HIS A 90 -5.70 -17.54 -16.81
CA HIS A 90 -5.58 -16.13 -17.08
C HIS A 90 -5.73 -15.26 -15.82
N LEU A 91 -4.82 -14.30 -15.68
CA LEU A 91 -4.76 -13.33 -14.59
C LEU A 91 -4.70 -11.92 -15.19
N ILE A 92 -5.31 -10.94 -14.53
CA ILE A 92 -5.26 -9.54 -14.94
C ILE A 92 -4.68 -8.72 -13.78
N THR A 93 -3.76 -7.82 -14.10
CA THR A 93 -3.21 -6.83 -13.17
C THR A 93 -2.86 -5.53 -13.90
N THR A 94 -2.31 -4.53 -13.22
CA THR A 94 -1.91 -3.26 -13.83
C THR A 94 -0.40 -3.15 -14.00
N GLN A 95 0.05 -2.22 -14.85
CA GLN A 95 1.49 -1.94 -15.02
C GLN A 95 2.09 -1.16 -13.85
N VAL A 96 1.26 -0.58 -12.97
CA VAL A 96 1.68 0.32 -11.90
C VAL A 96 1.65 -0.32 -10.51
N GLU A 97 1.51 -1.63 -10.44
CA GLU A 97 1.46 -2.38 -9.18
C GLU A 97 2.79 -2.36 -8.41
N HIS A 98 2.68 -2.59 -7.10
CA HIS A 98 3.86 -2.83 -6.26
C HIS A 98 4.66 -4.07 -6.75
N PRO A 99 5.99 -4.09 -6.59
CA PRO A 99 6.82 -5.24 -6.99
C PRO A 99 6.38 -6.60 -6.41
N ALA A 100 5.72 -6.64 -5.26
CA ALA A 100 5.17 -7.87 -4.68
C ALA A 100 4.08 -8.50 -5.58
N VAL A 101 3.26 -7.67 -6.24
CA VAL A 101 2.27 -8.09 -7.21
C VAL A 101 2.93 -8.44 -8.54
N LEU A 102 3.67 -7.49 -9.14
CA LEU A 102 4.29 -7.68 -10.47
C LEU A 102 5.22 -8.91 -10.52
N ASN A 103 6.06 -9.10 -9.50
CA ASN A 103 6.97 -10.25 -9.48
C ASN A 103 6.24 -11.57 -9.20
N SER A 104 5.12 -11.55 -8.47
CA SER A 104 4.26 -12.73 -8.31
C SER A 104 3.61 -13.14 -9.62
N MET A 105 3.12 -12.16 -10.40
CA MET A 105 2.57 -12.39 -11.74
C MET A 105 3.63 -12.98 -12.68
N LYS A 106 4.82 -12.34 -12.77
CA LYS A 106 5.96 -12.82 -13.56
C LYS A 106 6.41 -14.24 -13.17
N GLN A 107 6.30 -14.60 -11.89
CA GLN A 107 6.60 -15.96 -11.46
C GLN A 107 5.54 -16.96 -11.94
N LEU A 108 4.27 -16.58 -11.94
CA LEU A 108 3.17 -17.42 -12.43
C LEU A 108 3.23 -17.61 -13.94
N GLU A 109 3.68 -16.62 -14.72
CA GLU A 109 3.93 -16.77 -16.15
C GLU A 109 4.93 -17.92 -16.42
N LYS A 110 6.01 -18.01 -15.63
CA LYS A 110 6.98 -19.11 -15.73
C LYS A 110 6.37 -20.49 -15.35
N LEU A 111 5.23 -20.50 -14.67
CA LEU A 111 4.48 -21.70 -14.31
C LEU A 111 3.30 -21.98 -15.27
N GLY A 112 3.25 -21.28 -16.41
CA GLY A 112 2.28 -21.52 -17.47
C GLY A 112 0.93 -20.82 -17.27
N PHE A 113 0.90 -19.75 -16.47
CA PHE A 113 -0.23 -18.83 -16.44
C PHE A 113 -0.03 -17.70 -17.49
N GLU A 114 -1.12 -17.13 -17.95
CA GLU A 114 -1.13 -15.97 -18.82
C GLU A 114 -1.51 -14.73 -18.03
N VAL A 115 -0.77 -13.63 -18.16
CA VAL A 115 -1.02 -12.39 -17.44
C VAL A 115 -1.25 -11.24 -18.40
N THR A 116 -2.39 -10.56 -18.24
CA THR A 116 -2.63 -9.26 -18.90
C THR A 116 -2.25 -8.14 -17.94
N TYR A 117 -1.31 -7.30 -18.35
CA TYR A 117 -0.90 -6.09 -17.63
C TYR A 117 -1.60 -4.89 -18.27
N LEU A 118 -2.66 -4.38 -17.63
CA LEU A 118 -3.42 -3.24 -18.12
C LEU A 118 -2.56 -1.98 -18.14
N PRO A 119 -2.57 -1.21 -19.23
CA PRO A 119 -1.93 0.08 -19.31
C PRO A 119 -2.66 1.10 -18.41
N VAL A 120 -2.05 2.24 -18.21
CA VAL A 120 -2.62 3.36 -17.47
C VAL A 120 -2.57 4.64 -18.30
N ASP A 121 -3.41 5.62 -17.95
CA ASP A 121 -3.39 6.95 -18.51
C ASP A 121 -2.22 7.80 -17.97
N GLU A 122 -2.16 9.06 -18.37
CA GLU A 122 -1.16 10.04 -17.91
C GLU A 122 -1.20 10.34 -16.40
N ASN A 123 -2.29 9.99 -15.71
CA ASN A 123 -2.47 10.10 -14.27
C ASN A 123 -2.17 8.78 -13.53
N GLY A 124 -1.76 7.74 -14.24
CA GLY A 124 -1.49 6.43 -13.67
C GLY A 124 -2.75 5.61 -13.33
N ARG A 125 -3.91 5.94 -13.94
CA ARG A 125 -5.20 5.27 -13.70
C ARG A 125 -5.51 4.28 -14.82
N VAL A 126 -6.00 3.09 -14.47
CA VAL A 126 -6.43 2.08 -15.46
C VAL A 126 -7.80 2.43 -16.08
N SER A 127 -8.01 2.04 -17.34
CA SER A 127 -9.32 2.07 -17.96
C SER A 127 -10.15 0.85 -17.54
N VAL A 128 -11.39 1.10 -17.11
CA VAL A 128 -12.36 0.05 -16.76
C VAL A 128 -12.81 -0.69 -18.01
N GLU A 129 -12.93 0.01 -19.13
CA GLU A 129 -13.30 -0.55 -20.43
C GLU A 129 -12.22 -1.52 -20.94
N GLU A 130 -10.93 -1.19 -20.76
CA GLU A 130 -9.83 -2.09 -21.13
C GLU A 130 -9.80 -3.33 -20.23
N LEU A 131 -10.12 -3.19 -18.94
CA LEU A 131 -10.25 -4.32 -18.04
C LEU A 131 -11.40 -5.24 -18.49
N GLU A 132 -12.56 -4.69 -18.84
CA GLU A 132 -13.71 -5.45 -19.29
C GLU A 132 -13.38 -6.23 -20.58
N GLN A 133 -12.70 -5.59 -21.54
CA GLN A 133 -12.25 -6.22 -22.79
C GLN A 133 -11.19 -7.31 -22.54
N ALA A 134 -10.36 -7.18 -21.50
CA ALA A 134 -9.34 -8.16 -21.14
C ALA A 134 -9.91 -9.40 -20.43
N LEU A 135 -11.15 -9.34 -19.92
CA LEU A 135 -11.79 -10.48 -19.25
C LEU A 135 -12.06 -11.63 -20.22
N ARG A 136 -11.64 -12.82 -19.83
CA ARG A 136 -11.79 -14.06 -20.60
C ARG A 136 -12.57 -15.09 -19.80
N LYS A 137 -13.06 -16.15 -20.46
CA LYS A 137 -13.76 -17.26 -19.80
C LYS A 137 -12.88 -18.00 -18.79
N ASP A 138 -11.56 -18.00 -19.01
CA ASP A 138 -10.56 -18.63 -18.16
C ASP A 138 -9.84 -17.65 -17.23
N THR A 139 -10.33 -16.39 -17.11
CA THR A 139 -9.83 -15.44 -16.09
C THR A 139 -10.22 -15.91 -14.70
N ILE A 140 -9.24 -16.00 -13.81
CA ILE A 140 -9.43 -16.46 -12.41
C ILE A 140 -9.13 -15.42 -11.36
N LEU A 141 -8.38 -14.36 -11.71
CA LEU A 141 -7.98 -13.28 -10.81
C LEU A 141 -7.90 -11.94 -11.56
N VAL A 142 -8.40 -10.90 -10.92
CA VAL A 142 -8.07 -9.49 -11.19
C VAL A 142 -7.41 -8.95 -9.92
N SER A 143 -6.23 -8.34 -10.05
CA SER A 143 -5.47 -7.75 -8.93
C SER A 143 -5.12 -6.31 -9.27
N VAL A 144 -5.62 -5.34 -8.50
CA VAL A 144 -5.42 -3.90 -8.71
C VAL A 144 -5.14 -3.23 -7.37
N MET A 145 -4.08 -2.44 -7.28
CA MET A 145 -3.82 -1.64 -6.08
C MET A 145 -4.88 -0.54 -5.91
N ALA A 146 -5.24 -0.20 -4.69
CA ALA A 146 -6.21 0.88 -4.44
C ALA A 146 -5.60 2.26 -4.66
N VAL A 147 -4.36 2.46 -4.20
CA VAL A 147 -3.62 3.72 -4.30
C VAL A 147 -2.20 3.44 -4.74
N ASN A 148 -1.75 4.12 -5.80
CA ASN A 148 -0.37 4.00 -6.23
C ASN A 148 0.58 4.68 -5.23
N ASN A 149 1.59 3.96 -4.80
CA ASN A 149 2.53 4.38 -3.76
C ASN A 149 3.55 5.44 -4.22
N GLU A 150 3.65 5.73 -5.51
CA GLU A 150 4.60 6.69 -6.08
C GLU A 150 3.93 8.03 -6.40
N VAL A 151 2.83 8.01 -7.12
CA VAL A 151 2.13 9.22 -7.60
C VAL A 151 0.83 9.52 -6.84
N GLY A 152 0.32 8.56 -6.07
CA GLY A 152 -0.88 8.76 -5.26
C GLY A 152 -2.21 8.56 -5.99
N THR A 153 -2.20 8.08 -7.22
CA THR A 153 -3.42 7.83 -8.00
C THR A 153 -4.31 6.80 -7.32
N ILE A 154 -5.59 7.10 -7.16
CA ILE A 154 -6.63 6.19 -6.68
C ILE A 154 -7.20 5.43 -7.88
N GLN A 155 -7.13 4.11 -7.86
CA GLN A 155 -7.65 3.27 -8.94
C GLN A 155 -9.19 3.13 -8.88
N PRO A 156 -9.87 2.88 -10.00
CA PRO A 156 -11.33 2.83 -10.11
C PRO A 156 -11.91 1.51 -9.55
N ILE A 157 -11.65 1.23 -8.27
CA ILE A 157 -12.01 -0.06 -7.64
C ILE A 157 -13.53 -0.32 -7.67
N LYS A 158 -14.36 0.71 -7.44
CA LYS A 158 -15.84 0.55 -7.46
C LYS A 158 -16.36 0.23 -8.85
N GLU A 159 -15.84 0.91 -9.85
CA GLU A 159 -16.21 0.69 -11.25
C GLU A 159 -15.75 -0.71 -11.71
N ILE A 160 -14.54 -1.13 -11.32
CA ILE A 160 -14.05 -2.51 -11.56
C ILE A 160 -14.93 -3.53 -10.82
N ALA A 161 -15.33 -3.25 -9.59
CA ALA A 161 -16.23 -4.09 -8.81
C ALA A 161 -17.58 -4.30 -9.54
N GLN A 162 -18.13 -3.25 -10.15
CA GLN A 162 -19.36 -3.33 -10.94
C GLN A 162 -19.21 -4.24 -12.16
N VAL A 163 -18.13 -4.12 -12.93
CA VAL A 163 -17.82 -5.03 -14.05
C VAL A 163 -17.68 -6.47 -13.57
N LEU A 164 -16.97 -6.68 -12.47
CA LEU A 164 -16.74 -8.02 -11.94
C LEU A 164 -17.96 -8.64 -11.26
N ALA A 165 -19.05 -7.89 -11.02
CA ALA A 165 -20.32 -8.44 -10.51
C ALA A 165 -20.87 -9.51 -11.46
N ASP A 166 -20.72 -9.34 -12.78
CA ASP A 166 -21.12 -10.32 -13.79
C ASP A 166 -20.12 -11.47 -13.94
N HIS A 167 -18.98 -11.41 -13.25
CA HIS A 167 -17.91 -12.41 -13.26
C HIS A 167 -17.65 -13.00 -11.83
N PRO A 168 -18.65 -13.59 -11.15
CA PRO A 168 -18.55 -13.95 -9.72
C PRO A 168 -17.51 -15.02 -9.42
N LYS A 169 -17.03 -15.74 -10.43
CA LYS A 169 -15.98 -16.75 -10.30
C LYS A 169 -14.58 -16.17 -10.31
N VAL A 170 -14.38 -14.96 -10.81
CA VAL A 170 -13.09 -14.27 -10.81
C VAL A 170 -12.81 -13.73 -9.40
N HIS A 171 -11.66 -14.02 -8.81
CA HIS A 171 -11.25 -13.36 -7.58
C HIS A 171 -10.86 -11.93 -7.85
N PHE A 172 -11.35 -11.00 -7.03
CA PHE A 172 -10.93 -9.59 -7.06
C PHE A 172 -10.05 -9.30 -5.85
N HIS A 173 -8.78 -9.06 -6.09
CA HIS A 173 -7.77 -8.68 -5.10
C HIS A 173 -7.45 -7.19 -5.19
N VAL A 174 -7.39 -6.54 -4.02
CA VAL A 174 -6.99 -5.15 -3.89
C VAL A 174 -5.79 -5.04 -2.94
N ASP A 175 -4.65 -4.53 -3.44
CA ASP A 175 -3.57 -4.08 -2.58
C ASP A 175 -3.97 -2.73 -1.95
N ALA A 176 -4.31 -2.73 -0.66
CA ALA A 176 -4.76 -1.56 0.08
C ALA A 176 -3.67 -0.95 0.98
N VAL A 177 -2.41 -1.32 0.78
CA VAL A 177 -1.28 -0.93 1.65
C VAL A 177 -1.15 0.59 1.78
N GLN A 178 -1.52 1.36 0.75
CA GLN A 178 -1.49 2.83 0.77
C GLN A 178 -2.89 3.47 0.94
N ALA A 179 -3.94 2.68 1.17
CA ALA A 179 -5.32 3.19 1.18
C ALA A 179 -5.94 3.26 2.58
N VAL A 180 -5.47 2.44 3.53
CA VAL A 180 -6.04 2.37 4.87
C VAL A 180 -5.81 3.67 5.65
N GLY A 181 -6.86 4.19 6.30
CA GLY A 181 -6.80 5.44 7.05
C GLY A 181 -6.70 6.70 6.17
N LYS A 182 -7.12 6.61 4.90
CA LYS A 182 -7.07 7.70 3.92
C LYS A 182 -8.47 8.08 3.38
N GLY A 183 -9.52 7.72 4.13
CA GLY A 183 -10.92 7.96 3.71
C GLY A 183 -11.40 7.01 2.61
N LEU A 184 -10.73 5.88 2.44
CA LEU A 184 -10.98 4.94 1.33
C LEU A 184 -11.50 3.57 1.81
N THR A 185 -11.93 3.45 3.06
CA THR A 185 -12.38 2.17 3.63
C THR A 185 -13.55 1.59 2.82
N ASP A 186 -14.56 2.40 2.44
CA ASP A 186 -15.70 1.97 1.61
C ASP A 186 -15.30 1.56 0.18
N LEU A 187 -14.15 2.03 -0.29
CA LEU A 187 -13.60 1.65 -1.60
C LEU A 187 -12.94 0.28 -1.54
N ILE A 188 -12.06 0.08 -0.56
CA ILE A 188 -11.28 -1.16 -0.43
C ILE A 188 -12.07 -2.32 0.16
N MET A 189 -13.14 -2.04 0.90
CA MET A 189 -14.05 -3.03 1.47
C MET A 189 -15.38 -3.14 0.69
N ASP A 190 -15.38 -2.72 -0.59
CA ASP A 190 -16.54 -2.91 -1.47
C ASP A 190 -17.00 -4.37 -1.45
N GLU A 191 -18.32 -4.57 -1.45
CA GLU A 191 -18.91 -5.91 -1.31
C GLU A 191 -18.43 -6.90 -2.39
N ARG A 192 -18.00 -6.42 -3.58
CA ARG A 192 -17.48 -7.28 -4.66
C ARG A 192 -16.00 -7.64 -4.49
N VAL A 193 -15.26 -6.93 -3.66
CA VAL A 193 -13.86 -7.23 -3.39
C VAL A 193 -13.76 -8.53 -2.57
N ASP A 194 -12.89 -9.42 -2.98
CA ASP A 194 -12.75 -10.75 -2.38
C ASP A 194 -11.55 -10.88 -1.46
N LEU A 195 -10.47 -10.15 -1.76
CA LEU A 195 -9.17 -10.22 -1.10
C LEU A 195 -8.62 -8.82 -0.95
N VAL A 196 -8.18 -8.43 0.24
CA VAL A 196 -7.55 -7.12 0.48
C VAL A 196 -6.29 -7.29 1.31
N THR A 197 -5.18 -6.75 0.83
CA THR A 197 -3.88 -6.81 1.51
C THR A 197 -3.59 -5.55 2.31
N PHE A 198 -3.10 -5.73 3.56
CA PHE A 198 -2.70 -4.66 4.46
C PHE A 198 -1.30 -4.88 5.03
N SER A 199 -0.58 -3.79 5.31
CA SER A 199 0.78 -3.84 5.88
C SER A 199 0.91 -2.90 7.07
N GLY A 200 1.13 -3.43 8.25
CA GLY A 200 1.09 -2.69 9.52
C GLY A 200 2.02 -1.48 9.60
N HIS A 201 3.23 -1.59 9.04
CA HIS A 201 4.21 -0.50 9.11
C HIS A 201 3.86 0.73 8.26
N LYS A 202 2.78 0.71 7.50
CA LYS A 202 2.26 1.86 6.75
C LYS A 202 1.23 2.65 7.56
N PHE A 203 0.79 2.11 8.69
CA PHE A 203 -0.15 2.75 9.60
C PHE A 203 0.29 2.63 11.08
N HIS A 204 1.56 2.96 11.33
CA HIS A 204 2.14 3.11 12.67
C HIS A 204 2.21 1.85 13.53
N ALA A 205 2.03 0.65 12.94
CA ALA A 205 2.26 -0.62 13.61
C ALA A 205 3.72 -1.09 13.48
N PRO A 206 4.16 -2.09 14.26
CA PRO A 206 5.48 -2.70 14.11
C PRO A 206 5.70 -3.27 12.70
N ARG A 207 6.97 -3.32 12.25
CA ARG A 207 7.34 -4.05 11.04
C ARG A 207 7.18 -5.55 11.26
N GLY A 208 7.01 -6.31 10.18
CA GLY A 208 6.91 -7.77 10.25
C GLY A 208 5.50 -8.28 10.65
N VAL A 209 4.48 -7.45 10.48
CA VAL A 209 3.08 -7.81 10.67
C VAL A 209 2.19 -7.12 9.64
N GLY A 210 1.18 -7.84 9.17
CA GLY A 210 0.12 -7.38 8.29
C GLY A 210 -1.06 -8.34 8.38
N PHE A 211 -2.05 -8.16 7.54
CA PHE A 211 -3.16 -9.09 7.41
C PHE A 211 -3.74 -9.09 6.01
N LEU A 212 -4.40 -10.18 5.67
CA LEU A 212 -5.20 -10.36 4.48
C LEU A 212 -6.67 -10.47 4.91
N TYR A 213 -7.53 -9.61 4.36
CA TYR A 213 -8.96 -9.87 4.30
C TYR A 213 -9.22 -10.88 3.19
N LYS A 214 -9.95 -11.95 3.51
CA LYS A 214 -10.41 -12.96 2.58
C LYS A 214 -11.90 -13.19 2.79
N LYS A 215 -12.70 -12.75 1.83
CA LYS A 215 -14.16 -12.87 1.86
C LYS A 215 -14.59 -14.32 2.09
N SER A 216 -15.59 -14.52 2.93
CA SER A 216 -16.18 -15.83 3.21
C SER A 216 -16.63 -16.52 1.92
N GLY A 217 -16.39 -17.83 1.85
CA GLY A 217 -16.67 -18.62 0.64
C GLY A 217 -15.57 -18.59 -0.44
N ARG A 218 -14.63 -17.65 -0.40
CA ARG A 218 -13.47 -17.65 -1.31
C ARG A 218 -12.41 -18.65 -0.83
N LYS A 219 -11.85 -19.42 -1.76
CA LYS A 219 -10.83 -20.42 -1.47
C LYS A 219 -9.46 -19.91 -1.93
N LEU A 220 -8.46 -20.09 -1.09
CA LEU A 220 -7.05 -19.88 -1.40
C LEU A 220 -6.25 -21.10 -0.97
N ALA A 221 -5.32 -21.53 -1.78
CA ALA A 221 -4.33 -22.49 -1.35
C ALA A 221 -3.35 -21.82 -0.36
N PRO A 222 -2.92 -22.51 0.71
CA PRO A 222 -1.91 -21.99 1.62
C PRO A 222 -0.55 -21.85 0.90
N LEU A 223 0.17 -20.74 1.18
CA LEU A 223 1.58 -20.61 0.77
C LEU A 223 2.52 -21.22 1.81
N LEU A 224 2.18 -21.09 3.08
CA LEU A 224 2.97 -21.60 4.21
C LEU A 224 2.22 -22.76 4.83
N SER A 225 2.60 -23.96 4.47
CA SER A 225 2.07 -25.20 5.05
C SER A 225 2.82 -25.56 6.34
N GLY A 226 2.12 -26.16 7.34
CA GLY A 226 2.75 -26.53 8.62
C GLY A 226 1.74 -26.88 9.71
N GLY A 227 1.85 -26.26 10.88
CA GLY A 227 1.18 -26.63 12.13
C GLY A 227 -0.30 -26.24 12.28
N GLY A 228 -0.97 -25.80 11.23
CA GLY A 228 -2.43 -25.58 11.24
C GLY A 228 -2.92 -24.23 11.71
N GLN A 229 -2.02 -23.27 12.01
CA GLN A 229 -2.39 -21.92 12.37
C GLN A 229 -3.21 -21.24 11.27
N GLU A 230 -3.92 -20.16 11.61
CA GLU A 230 -4.79 -19.44 10.68
C GLU A 230 -5.72 -20.40 9.90
N LYS A 231 -6.36 -21.33 10.60
CA LYS A 231 -7.31 -22.32 10.04
C LYS A 231 -6.69 -23.19 8.93
N ASN A 232 -5.44 -23.59 9.07
CA ASN A 232 -4.64 -24.35 8.10
C ASN A 232 -4.31 -23.57 6.80
N LEU A 233 -4.54 -22.27 6.76
CA LEU A 233 -4.32 -21.46 5.58
C LEU A 233 -2.99 -20.70 5.63
N ARG A 234 -2.47 -20.40 6.83
CA ARG A 234 -1.18 -19.75 6.99
C ARG A 234 -0.49 -20.25 8.25
N SER A 235 0.35 -21.24 8.10
CA SER A 235 1.07 -21.85 9.22
C SER A 235 2.26 -21.00 9.65
N SER A 236 2.63 -21.09 10.87
CA SER A 236 3.70 -20.49 11.68
C SER A 236 3.10 -19.92 12.96
N THR A 237 3.84 -20.03 14.07
CA THR A 237 3.43 -19.42 15.36
C THR A 237 3.13 -17.93 15.15
N GLU A 238 1.99 -17.49 15.64
CA GLU A 238 1.51 -16.14 15.45
C GLU A 238 2.38 -15.14 16.23
N ASN A 239 2.72 -14.01 15.60
CA ASN A 239 3.44 -12.91 16.25
C ASN A 239 2.45 -12.08 17.08
N LEU A 240 1.95 -12.69 18.19
CA LEU A 240 0.90 -12.11 19.02
C LEU A 240 1.17 -10.67 19.47
N PRO A 241 2.39 -10.30 19.95
CA PRO A 241 2.66 -8.92 20.34
C PRO A 241 2.49 -7.92 19.20
N ALA A 242 2.97 -8.27 18.00
CA ALA A 242 2.84 -7.40 16.83
C ALA A 242 1.39 -7.34 16.33
N ILE A 243 0.65 -8.44 16.39
CA ILE A 243 -0.77 -8.51 16.00
C ILE A 243 -1.62 -7.61 16.91
N ALA A 244 -1.47 -7.73 18.22
CA ALA A 244 -2.22 -6.90 19.17
C ALA A 244 -1.85 -5.40 19.03
N ALA A 245 -0.57 -5.11 18.81
CA ALA A 245 -0.08 -3.76 18.55
C ALA A 245 -0.64 -3.22 17.22
N MET A 246 -0.72 -4.03 16.17
CA MET A 246 -1.28 -3.64 14.87
C MET A 246 -2.79 -3.37 14.96
N ALA A 247 -3.55 -4.19 15.67
CA ALA A 247 -4.98 -3.94 15.90
C ALA A 247 -5.21 -2.59 16.62
N LYS A 248 -4.35 -2.28 17.62
CA LYS A 248 -4.35 -0.97 18.29
C LYS A 248 -4.01 0.17 17.33
N ALA A 249 -3.00 -0.01 16.46
CA ALA A 249 -2.60 1.01 15.50
C ALA A 249 -3.73 1.33 14.51
N LEU A 250 -4.38 0.30 13.97
CA LEU A 250 -5.51 0.46 13.06
C LEU A 250 -6.67 1.23 13.73
N ARG A 251 -6.98 0.91 14.98
CA ARG A 251 -8.02 1.61 15.72
C ARG A 251 -7.69 3.10 15.90
N LEU A 252 -6.49 3.44 16.36
CA LEU A 252 -6.08 4.84 16.55
C LEU A 252 -6.11 5.63 15.26
N LEU A 253 -5.72 5.01 14.14
CA LEU A 253 -5.74 5.63 12.82
C LEU A 253 -7.19 5.96 12.39
N LEU A 254 -8.10 4.98 12.45
CA LEU A 254 -9.48 5.14 11.97
C LEU A 254 -10.35 6.00 12.89
N GLU A 255 -10.10 6.03 14.20
CA GLU A 255 -10.78 6.93 15.14
C GLU A 255 -10.63 8.43 14.76
N ASN A 256 -9.55 8.79 14.08
CA ASN A 256 -9.24 10.18 13.71
C ASN A 256 -9.17 10.39 12.17
N GLU A 257 -9.60 9.43 11.38
CA GLU A 257 -9.40 9.39 9.93
C GLU A 257 -9.83 10.68 9.23
N THR A 258 -11.05 11.15 9.44
CA THR A 258 -11.58 12.37 8.79
C THR A 258 -10.71 13.59 9.05
N LYS A 259 -10.25 13.78 10.30
CA LYS A 259 -9.38 14.89 10.68
C LYS A 259 -8.00 14.75 10.04
N ASN A 260 -7.45 13.54 10.04
CA ASN A 260 -6.12 13.25 9.49
C ASN A 260 -6.09 13.46 7.97
N VAL A 261 -7.10 12.96 7.26
CA VAL A 261 -7.26 13.15 5.82
C VAL A 261 -7.34 14.64 5.46
N ALA A 262 -8.14 15.42 6.19
CA ALA A 262 -8.26 16.86 5.96
C ALA A 262 -6.92 17.59 6.19
N LEU A 263 -6.15 17.20 7.20
CA LEU A 263 -4.84 17.77 7.46
C LEU A 263 -3.82 17.42 6.37
N GLU A 264 -3.76 16.16 5.96
CA GLU A 264 -2.88 15.69 4.88
C GLU A 264 -3.20 16.42 3.56
N GLN A 265 -4.50 16.57 3.23
CA GLN A 265 -4.94 17.33 2.06
C GLN A 265 -4.47 18.79 2.12
N ALA A 266 -4.63 19.47 3.26
CA ALA A 266 -4.23 20.86 3.43
C ALA A 266 -2.70 21.04 3.31
N ILE A 267 -1.91 20.13 3.88
CA ILE A 267 -0.44 20.14 3.76
C ILE A 267 -0.04 19.89 2.30
N ARG A 268 -0.60 18.84 1.67
CA ARG A 268 -0.33 18.50 0.27
C ARG A 268 -0.68 19.64 -0.67
N GLN A 269 -1.86 20.25 -0.50
CA GLN A 269 -2.30 21.41 -1.29
C GLN A 269 -1.32 22.57 -1.18
N LYS A 270 -0.90 22.91 0.03
CA LYS A 270 0.03 24.03 0.28
C LYS A 270 1.39 23.81 -0.41
N ILE A 271 1.91 22.59 -0.39
CA ILE A 271 3.15 22.25 -1.09
C ILE A 271 2.93 22.26 -2.61
N PHE A 272 1.83 21.68 -3.09
CA PHE A 272 1.50 21.60 -4.51
C PHE A 272 1.38 23.01 -5.13
N GLU A 273 0.59 23.91 -4.51
CA GLU A 273 0.39 25.28 -4.99
C GLU A 273 1.70 26.05 -5.09
N HIS A 274 2.61 25.85 -4.12
CA HIS A 274 3.94 26.47 -4.16
C HIS A 274 4.80 25.91 -5.29
N LEU A 275 4.85 24.59 -5.44
CA LEU A 275 5.66 23.92 -6.48
C LEU A 275 5.20 24.29 -7.91
N GLN A 276 3.92 24.61 -8.10
CA GLN A 276 3.32 24.99 -9.37
C GLN A 276 3.87 26.33 -9.92
N GLU A 277 4.45 27.16 -9.06
CA GLU A 277 5.01 28.48 -9.45
C GLU A 277 6.36 28.36 -10.19
N PHE A 278 6.97 27.17 -10.30
CA PHE A 278 8.32 26.96 -10.81
C PHE A 278 8.34 26.30 -12.19
N ASP A 279 8.84 26.99 -13.19
CA ASP A 279 8.82 26.56 -14.60
C ASP A 279 9.50 25.22 -14.90
N LYS A 280 10.51 24.80 -14.09
CA LYS A 280 11.22 23.54 -14.27
C LYS A 280 10.65 22.40 -13.43
N VAL A 281 9.55 22.62 -12.71
CA VAL A 281 8.87 21.61 -11.92
C VAL A 281 7.78 20.93 -12.76
N THR A 282 7.76 19.61 -12.74
CA THR A 282 6.68 18.80 -13.28
C THR A 282 5.98 18.09 -12.11
N LEU A 283 4.66 18.26 -11.99
CA LEU A 283 3.82 17.62 -10.98
C LEU A 283 3.11 16.42 -11.60
N PHE A 284 3.26 15.24 -10.98
CA PHE A 284 2.61 14.00 -11.41
C PHE A 284 1.35 13.68 -10.60
N SER A 285 1.25 14.20 -9.39
CA SER A 285 0.03 14.14 -8.57
C SER A 285 -0.83 15.36 -8.82
N GLN A 286 -2.17 15.22 -8.76
CA GLN A 286 -3.12 16.32 -8.92
C GLN A 286 -3.90 16.55 -7.61
N LEU A 287 -4.61 17.68 -7.49
CA LEU A 287 -5.40 18.03 -6.29
C LEU A 287 -6.86 17.56 -6.33
N ASP A 288 -7.24 16.78 -7.32
CA ASP A 288 -8.59 16.25 -7.45
C ASP A 288 -8.84 14.98 -6.58
N ASP A 289 -10.05 14.46 -6.62
CA ASP A 289 -10.51 13.30 -5.86
C ASP A 289 -9.98 11.95 -6.39
N LYS A 290 -9.26 11.96 -7.50
CA LYS A 290 -8.58 10.78 -8.06
C LYS A 290 -7.20 10.56 -7.46
N PHE A 291 -6.75 11.43 -6.55
CA PHE A 291 -5.45 11.32 -5.91
C PHE A 291 -5.58 11.29 -4.38
N ALA A 292 -4.83 10.37 -3.78
CA ALA A 292 -4.78 10.18 -2.34
C ALA A 292 -4.27 11.44 -1.59
N PRO A 293 -4.77 11.72 -0.38
CA PRO A 293 -4.49 12.96 0.33
C PRO A 293 -3.03 13.12 0.76
N HIS A 294 -2.27 12.05 0.84
CA HIS A 294 -0.98 11.97 1.53
C HIS A 294 0.23 11.83 0.59
N ILE A 295 0.04 11.73 -0.72
CA ILE A 295 1.15 11.54 -1.68
C ILE A 295 1.22 12.70 -2.66
N LEU A 296 2.42 13.24 -2.86
CA LEU A 296 2.75 14.23 -3.86
C LEU A 296 4.04 13.83 -4.57
N CYS A 297 3.97 13.64 -5.87
CA CYS A 297 5.10 13.30 -6.73
C CYS A 297 5.42 14.45 -7.68
N PHE A 298 6.68 14.86 -7.73
CA PHE A 298 7.15 15.91 -8.62
C PHE A 298 8.58 15.66 -9.10
N ALA A 299 8.99 16.36 -10.17
CA ALA A 299 10.35 16.34 -10.69
C ALA A 299 10.87 17.78 -10.89
N ILE A 300 12.18 17.96 -10.80
CA ILE A 300 12.86 19.21 -11.20
C ILE A 300 13.68 18.89 -12.45
N ALA A 301 13.31 19.44 -13.60
CA ALA A 301 13.95 19.15 -14.88
C ALA A 301 15.47 19.40 -14.84
N GLY A 302 16.26 18.42 -15.29
CA GLY A 302 17.72 18.47 -15.35
C GLY A 302 18.44 18.17 -14.03
N VAL A 303 17.71 17.79 -12.97
CA VAL A 303 18.31 17.39 -11.68
C VAL A 303 17.89 15.97 -11.34
N ARG A 304 18.82 15.08 -11.02
CA ARG A 304 18.51 13.71 -10.65
C ARG A 304 17.76 13.66 -9.31
N GLY A 305 16.81 12.74 -9.19
CA GLY A 305 16.01 12.57 -7.97
C GLY A 305 16.86 12.33 -6.72
N GLU A 306 17.93 11.54 -6.80
CA GLU A 306 18.84 11.30 -5.68
C GLU A 306 19.52 12.60 -5.22
N THR A 307 19.87 13.48 -6.17
CA THR A 307 20.47 14.80 -5.85
C THR A 307 19.46 15.69 -5.12
N ILE A 308 18.20 15.65 -5.54
CA ILE A 308 17.10 16.39 -4.88
C ILE A 308 16.92 15.86 -3.45
N VAL A 309 16.83 14.54 -3.27
CA VAL A 309 16.67 13.90 -1.94
C VAL A 309 17.80 14.30 -1.00
N HIS A 310 19.07 14.23 -1.44
CA HIS A 310 20.21 14.60 -0.59
C HIS A 310 20.22 16.10 -0.28
N ALA A 311 19.83 16.98 -1.22
CA ALA A 311 19.74 18.40 -0.96
C ALA A 311 18.71 18.75 0.12
N PHE A 312 17.58 18.03 0.17
CA PHE A 312 16.58 18.15 1.23
C PHE A 312 17.08 17.54 2.55
N GLU A 313 17.73 16.37 2.51
CA GLU A 313 18.32 15.70 3.67
C GLU A 313 19.33 16.60 4.40
N ASP A 314 20.19 17.30 3.67
CA ASP A 314 21.14 18.28 4.20
C ASP A 314 20.47 19.43 4.98
N GLN A 315 19.19 19.70 4.69
CA GLN A 315 18.36 20.67 5.39
C GLN A 315 17.43 20.04 6.45
N GLY A 316 17.61 18.73 6.72
CA GLY A 316 16.83 17.98 7.71
C GLY A 316 15.40 17.64 7.27
N VAL A 317 15.13 17.61 5.97
CA VAL A 317 13.88 17.16 5.36
C VAL A 317 14.09 15.83 4.64
N PHE A 318 13.32 14.83 5.00
CA PHE A 318 13.44 13.47 4.46
C PHE A 318 12.27 13.19 3.51
N ILE A 319 12.60 13.07 2.23
CA ILE A 319 11.71 12.65 1.13
C ILE A 319 12.33 11.45 0.40
N SER A 320 11.65 10.87 -0.57
CA SER A 320 12.14 9.69 -1.29
C SER A 320 12.18 9.91 -2.80
N THR A 321 13.02 9.16 -3.51
CA THR A 321 12.83 8.99 -4.95
C THR A 321 11.66 8.04 -5.20
N THR A 322 11.01 8.15 -6.37
CA THR A 322 9.94 7.22 -6.78
C THR A 322 10.46 5.79 -6.93
N SER A 323 11.72 5.63 -7.28
CA SER A 323 12.38 4.32 -7.48
C SER A 323 13.07 3.77 -6.22
N ALA A 324 12.64 4.13 -5.00
CA ALA A 324 13.33 3.75 -3.75
C ALA A 324 13.65 2.24 -3.61
N CYS A 325 12.83 1.36 -4.17
CA CYS A 325 13.09 -0.09 -4.21
C CYS A 325 14.08 -0.53 -5.32
N SER A 326 14.33 0.30 -6.33
CA SER A 326 15.21 0.04 -7.49
C SER A 326 16.38 1.02 -7.62
N SER A 327 16.47 2.04 -6.77
CA SER A 327 17.47 3.12 -6.79
C SER A 327 18.92 2.63 -6.77
N LYS A 328 19.20 1.46 -6.19
CA LYS A 328 20.56 0.85 -6.24
C LYS A 328 21.03 0.48 -7.65
N LYS A 329 20.19 0.57 -8.70
CA LYS A 329 20.51 0.20 -10.09
C LYS A 329 20.30 1.34 -11.10
N GLY A 330 19.94 2.56 -10.67
CA GLY A 330 19.68 3.68 -11.60
C GLY A 330 18.49 3.43 -12.55
N GLN A 331 17.52 2.60 -12.16
CA GLN A 331 16.35 2.28 -12.97
C GLN A 331 15.27 3.35 -12.80
N VAL A 332 14.65 3.73 -13.92
CA VAL A 332 13.47 4.61 -13.95
C VAL A 332 12.31 3.96 -13.22
N SER A 333 11.46 4.77 -12.59
CA SER A 333 10.21 4.34 -11.98
C SER A 333 9.34 3.57 -13.00
N SER A 334 8.93 2.36 -12.66
CA SER A 334 8.01 1.57 -13.50
C SER A 334 6.64 2.24 -13.64
N THR A 335 6.20 2.96 -12.61
CA THR A 335 4.95 3.73 -12.62
C THR A 335 5.02 4.88 -13.62
N LEU A 336 6.05 5.74 -13.53
CA LEU A 336 6.21 6.86 -14.46
C LEU A 336 6.46 6.40 -15.90
N HIS A 337 7.18 5.28 -16.08
CA HIS A 337 7.34 4.66 -17.39
C HIS A 337 5.99 4.17 -17.96
N ALA A 338 5.15 3.52 -17.14
CA ALA A 338 3.80 3.11 -17.54
C ALA A 338 2.90 4.31 -17.89
N MET A 339 3.08 5.45 -17.22
CA MET A 339 2.43 6.74 -17.52
C MET A 339 3.02 7.44 -18.76
N GLN A 340 3.97 6.82 -19.47
CA GLN A 340 4.65 7.37 -20.66
C GLN A 340 5.42 8.69 -20.40
N VAL A 341 5.88 8.90 -19.18
CA VAL A 341 6.74 10.05 -18.82
C VAL A 341 8.12 9.84 -19.44
N ASP A 342 8.67 10.91 -20.06
CA ASP A 342 10.04 10.88 -20.59
C ASP A 342 11.07 10.48 -19.53
N ASP A 343 11.97 9.56 -19.87
CA ASP A 343 12.92 8.98 -18.91
C ASP A 343 13.80 10.04 -18.23
N LYS A 344 14.13 11.15 -18.92
CA LYS A 344 14.92 12.25 -18.34
C LYS A 344 14.15 12.98 -17.23
N ILE A 345 12.83 13.07 -17.37
CA ILE A 345 11.97 13.67 -16.35
C ILE A 345 11.70 12.66 -15.24
N ALA A 346 11.41 11.42 -15.60
CA ALA A 346 11.14 10.34 -14.64
C ALA A 346 12.33 10.06 -13.69
N THR A 347 13.59 10.18 -14.17
CA THR A 347 14.80 10.05 -13.33
C THR A 347 15.00 11.20 -12.35
N SER A 348 14.28 12.32 -12.55
CA SER A 348 14.29 13.49 -11.67
C SER A 348 13.17 13.44 -10.62
N ALA A 349 12.30 12.44 -10.66
CA ALA A 349 11.12 12.39 -9.83
C ALA A 349 11.43 12.03 -8.37
N VAL A 350 10.78 12.77 -7.47
CA VAL A 350 10.79 12.56 -6.02
C VAL A 350 9.37 12.55 -5.48
N ARG A 351 9.20 11.92 -4.32
CA ARG A 351 7.91 11.78 -3.64
C ARG A 351 7.99 12.37 -2.24
N VAL A 352 7.04 13.23 -1.94
CA VAL A 352 6.64 13.65 -0.59
C VAL A 352 5.47 12.76 -0.16
N SER A 353 5.53 12.19 1.02
CA SER A 353 4.42 11.42 1.57
C SER A 353 4.21 11.70 3.05
N LEU A 354 2.98 12.02 3.39
CA LEU A 354 2.52 12.60 4.64
C LEU A 354 1.87 11.57 5.56
N ASP A 355 1.78 11.90 6.84
CA ASP A 355 0.93 11.23 7.83
C ASP A 355 0.30 12.26 8.78
N GLU A 356 -0.51 11.78 9.74
CA GLU A 356 -1.21 12.61 10.71
C GLU A 356 -0.31 13.36 11.69
N ASN A 357 0.98 13.05 11.75
CA ASN A 357 1.95 13.74 12.61
C ASN A 357 2.60 14.95 11.93
N ASN A 358 2.39 15.11 10.63
CA ASN A 358 2.89 16.25 9.88
C ASN A 358 2.03 17.50 10.10
N THR A 359 2.63 18.67 9.89
CA THR A 359 2.00 19.96 10.20
C THR A 359 2.09 20.95 9.05
N LEU A 360 1.19 21.94 9.00
CA LEU A 360 1.25 23.04 8.04
C LEU A 360 2.54 23.88 8.18
N ALA A 361 3.08 23.99 9.40
CA ALA A 361 4.35 24.67 9.62
C ALA A 361 5.55 23.92 8.99
N GLU A 362 5.48 22.57 8.95
CA GLU A 362 6.46 21.76 8.22
C GLU A 362 6.34 21.96 6.70
N ALA A 363 5.12 22.14 6.16
CA ALA A 363 4.92 22.50 4.76
C ALA A 363 5.50 23.89 4.44
N ASP A 364 5.30 24.89 5.30
CA ASP A 364 5.93 26.20 5.14
C ASP A 364 7.45 26.12 5.10
N LYS A 365 8.01 25.33 6.00
CA LYS A 365 9.45 25.11 6.06
C LYS A 365 9.98 24.36 4.85
N PHE A 366 9.24 23.34 4.36
CA PHE A 366 9.55 22.62 3.14
C PHE A 366 9.61 23.58 1.95
N ASN A 367 8.61 24.45 1.77
CA ASN A 367 8.55 25.42 0.68
C ASN A 367 9.73 26.40 0.71
N GLN A 368 10.09 26.94 1.88
CA GLN A 368 11.28 27.79 2.04
C GLN A 368 12.59 27.08 1.65
N ILE A 369 12.74 25.82 2.08
CA ILE A 369 13.91 25.01 1.75
C ILE A 369 13.94 24.68 0.25
N PHE A 370 12.76 24.42 -0.35
CA PHE A 370 12.63 24.20 -1.78
C PHE A 370 13.12 25.39 -2.58
N ASP A 371 12.75 26.62 -2.21
CA ASP A 371 13.21 27.86 -2.87
C ASP A 371 14.73 27.93 -2.92
N ASP A 372 15.39 27.70 -1.78
CA ASP A 372 16.85 27.76 -1.67
C ASP A 372 17.52 26.66 -2.52
N ILE A 373 16.98 25.46 -2.52
CA ILE A 373 17.48 24.32 -3.29
C ILE A 373 17.30 24.58 -4.79
N TYR A 374 16.13 25.04 -5.20
CA TYR A 374 15.81 25.35 -6.60
C TYR A 374 16.75 26.41 -7.16
N GLN A 375 16.99 27.52 -6.43
CA GLN A 375 17.94 28.57 -6.84
C GLN A 375 19.38 28.05 -6.98
N LYS A 376 19.82 27.11 -6.13
CA LYS A 376 21.13 26.47 -6.27
C LYS A 376 21.20 25.64 -7.56
N PHE A 377 20.16 24.85 -7.86
CA PHE A 377 20.12 24.02 -9.06
C PHE A 377 20.09 24.85 -10.35
N LEU A 378 19.42 26.00 -10.37
CA LEU A 378 19.43 26.90 -11.51
C LEU A 378 20.84 27.44 -11.83
N LYS A 379 21.63 27.77 -10.80
CA LYS A 379 23.01 28.26 -10.96
C LYS A 379 24.00 27.21 -11.46
N ILE A 380 23.75 25.93 -11.17
CA ILE A 380 24.64 24.82 -11.58
C ILE A 380 24.35 24.44 -13.05
N ASN A 381 23.11 24.63 -13.51
CA ASN A 381 22.66 24.24 -14.85
C ASN A 381 22.62 25.41 -15.84
N SER A 382 23.06 26.61 -15.45
CA SER A 382 23.31 27.78 -16.28
C SER A 382 24.79 27.84 -16.71
#